data_1b95204bd1d1c3b7b1888b59a210fd1e
#
_entry.id   1b95204bd1d1c3b7b1888b59a210fd1e
#
_cell.length_a   1.000
_cell.length_b   1.000
_cell.length_c   1.000
_cell.angle_alpha   90.00
_cell.angle_beta   90.00
_cell.angle_gamma   90.00
#
_symmetry.space_group_name_H-M   'P 1'
#
loop_
_entity.id
_entity.type
_entity.pdbx_description
1 polymer ?
#
loop_
_entity_poly.entity_id
_entity_poly.type
_entity_poly.pdbx_seq_one_letter_code
_entity_poly.pdbx_strand_id
1 'polypeptide(L)'
;QRQMCIRDSHQVATMTLIQAANFIKEQFDIPKTSEEIFNDFQNMVIEEYRNTIPLKPYARELVKWMKRDGYKVAVATANEIHLSEMVLERTGLMADVDTIVSCTMAGASKESPAVYELACANMRITPVECVIFEDSLRAMYTAKKAGFVTVAVYDDVAKDSWEEICRITDEQVVLE
;
A
#
# COMPACT_ATOMS: atom_id res chain seq x y z
N GLN A 1 -15.40 -12.02 -27.95
CA GLN A 1 -14.63 -11.72 -26.71
C GLN A 1 -15.29 -10.54 -26.02
N ARG A 2 -15.85 -10.74 -24.83
CA ARG A 2 -16.40 -9.66 -24.02
C ARG A 2 -15.24 -8.92 -23.38
N GLN A 3 -15.04 -7.66 -23.74
CA GLN A 3 -14.05 -6.82 -23.08
C GLN A 3 -14.53 -6.47 -21.68
N MET A 4 -13.63 -6.56 -20.68
CA MET A 4 -13.90 -6.09 -19.32
C MET A 4 -14.16 -4.59 -19.38
N CYS A 5 -15.32 -4.15 -18.90
CA CYS A 5 -15.67 -2.74 -18.89
C CYS A 5 -15.17 -2.07 -17.61
N ILE A 6 -15.15 -0.72 -17.59
CA ILE A 6 -14.72 0.08 -16.42
C ILE A 6 -15.50 -0.32 -15.15
N ARG A 7 -16.78 -0.66 -15.30
CA ARG A 7 -17.64 -1.12 -14.19
C ARG A 7 -17.15 -2.42 -13.57
N ASP A 8 -16.69 -3.37 -14.40
CA ASP A 8 -16.15 -4.66 -13.95
C ASP A 8 -14.80 -4.46 -13.25
N SER A 9 -13.97 -3.52 -13.75
CA SER A 9 -12.67 -3.19 -13.12
C SER A 9 -12.84 -2.57 -11.72
N HIS A 10 -13.80 -1.69 -11.51
CA HIS A 10 -14.13 -1.15 -10.18
C HIS A 10 -14.60 -2.23 -9.22
N GLN A 11 -15.37 -3.21 -9.71
CA GLN A 11 -15.84 -4.31 -8.88
C GLN A 11 -14.69 -5.22 -8.45
N VAL A 12 -13.78 -5.54 -9.37
CA VAL A 12 -12.59 -6.36 -9.09
C VAL A 12 -11.62 -5.66 -8.13
N ALA A 13 -11.50 -4.34 -8.20
CA ALA A 13 -10.57 -3.57 -7.36
C ALA A 13 -10.86 -3.67 -5.84
N THR A 14 -12.09 -4.06 -5.46
CA THR A 14 -12.46 -4.25 -4.05
C THR A 14 -12.34 -5.69 -3.55
N MET A 15 -11.97 -6.62 -4.44
CA MET A 15 -11.89 -8.05 -4.17
C MET A 15 -10.47 -8.48 -3.77
N THR A 16 -10.36 -9.55 -3.00
CA THR A 16 -9.10 -10.28 -2.89
C THR A 16 -8.75 -10.97 -4.22
N LEU A 17 -7.48 -11.30 -4.44
CA LEU A 17 -7.06 -11.96 -5.69
C LEU A 17 -7.84 -13.24 -5.98
N ILE A 18 -8.14 -14.04 -4.96
CA ILE A 18 -8.93 -15.27 -5.13
C ILE A 18 -10.40 -14.96 -5.47
N GLN A 19 -10.99 -13.92 -4.87
CA GLN A 19 -12.34 -13.48 -5.21
C GLN A 19 -12.39 -12.94 -6.65
N ALA A 20 -11.38 -12.17 -7.06
CA ALA A 20 -11.24 -11.68 -8.42
C ALA A 20 -11.09 -12.83 -9.43
N ALA A 21 -10.30 -13.85 -9.12
CA ALA A 21 -10.13 -15.03 -9.96
C ALA A 21 -11.45 -15.80 -10.17
N ASN A 22 -12.21 -16.01 -9.07
CA ASN A 22 -13.53 -16.65 -9.13
C ASN A 22 -14.52 -15.81 -9.94
N PHE A 23 -14.61 -14.51 -9.66
CA PHE A 23 -15.48 -13.58 -10.39
C PHE A 23 -15.19 -13.59 -11.89
N ILE A 24 -13.92 -13.48 -12.26
CA ILE A 24 -13.52 -13.49 -13.69
C ILE A 24 -13.82 -14.84 -14.35
N LYS A 25 -13.60 -15.96 -13.64
CA LYS A 25 -13.98 -17.28 -14.12
C LYS A 25 -15.48 -17.40 -14.41
N GLU A 26 -16.31 -16.87 -13.52
CA GLU A 26 -17.78 -16.92 -13.65
C GLU A 26 -18.33 -15.99 -14.74
N GLN A 27 -17.72 -14.80 -14.90
CA GLN A 27 -18.20 -13.77 -15.82
C GLN A 27 -17.69 -13.94 -17.26
N PHE A 28 -16.52 -14.52 -17.40
CA PHE A 28 -15.85 -14.68 -18.70
C PHE A 28 -15.54 -16.17 -18.92
N ASP A 29 -15.93 -16.69 -20.06
CA ASP A 29 -15.67 -18.08 -20.42
C ASP A 29 -14.18 -18.32 -20.71
N ILE A 30 -13.39 -18.28 -19.63
CA ILE A 30 -11.93 -18.48 -19.69
C ILE A 30 -11.65 -19.98 -19.51
N PRO A 31 -10.90 -20.62 -20.43
CA PRO A 31 -10.57 -22.04 -20.35
C PRO A 31 -9.47 -22.33 -19.32
N LYS A 32 -9.62 -21.80 -18.10
CA LYS A 32 -8.72 -21.99 -16.94
C LYS A 32 -9.56 -22.22 -15.68
N THR A 33 -8.99 -22.90 -14.71
CA THR A 33 -9.56 -22.99 -13.35
C THR A 33 -9.38 -21.67 -12.60
N SER A 34 -10.14 -21.44 -11.53
CA SER A 34 -9.96 -20.28 -10.67
C SER A 34 -8.55 -20.23 -10.04
N GLU A 35 -7.97 -21.40 -9.73
CA GLU A 35 -6.62 -21.52 -9.19
C GLU A 35 -5.55 -21.10 -10.24
N GLU A 36 -5.70 -21.52 -11.48
CA GLU A 36 -4.81 -21.10 -12.56
C GLU A 36 -4.89 -19.58 -12.82
N ILE A 37 -6.10 -19.01 -12.79
CA ILE A 37 -6.31 -17.56 -12.92
C ILE A 37 -5.68 -16.82 -11.73
N PHE A 38 -5.85 -17.33 -10.51
CA PHE A 38 -5.23 -16.77 -9.32
C PHE A 38 -3.69 -16.77 -9.40
N ASN A 39 -3.10 -17.90 -9.85
CA ASN A 39 -1.66 -18.00 -10.02
C ASN A 39 -1.14 -17.08 -11.13
N ASP A 40 -1.89 -16.90 -12.22
CA ASP A 40 -1.56 -15.91 -13.26
C ASP A 40 -1.52 -14.49 -12.67
N PHE A 41 -2.51 -14.12 -11.85
CA PHE A 41 -2.53 -12.80 -11.19
C PHE A 41 -1.36 -12.61 -10.25
N GLN A 42 -1.06 -13.61 -9.43
CA GLN A 42 0.10 -13.54 -8.54
C GLN A 42 1.40 -13.34 -9.34
N ASN A 43 1.58 -14.10 -10.42
CA ASN A 43 2.76 -13.95 -11.27
C ASN A 43 2.85 -12.57 -11.93
N MET A 44 1.72 -12.02 -12.42
CA MET A 44 1.67 -10.67 -12.97
C MET A 44 2.06 -9.63 -11.92
N VAL A 45 1.52 -9.72 -10.71
CA VAL A 45 1.85 -8.81 -9.61
C VAL A 45 3.34 -8.89 -9.29
N ILE A 46 3.90 -10.10 -9.16
CA ILE A 46 5.33 -10.30 -8.88
C ILE A 46 6.20 -9.67 -9.97
N GLU A 47 5.86 -9.88 -11.26
CA GLU A 47 6.61 -9.32 -12.38
C GLU A 47 6.56 -7.78 -12.40
N GLU A 48 5.40 -7.18 -12.11
CA GLU A 48 5.25 -5.72 -12.00
C GLU A 48 6.11 -5.16 -10.84
N TYR A 49 6.07 -5.78 -9.67
CA TYR A 49 6.89 -5.37 -8.53
C TYR A 49 8.39 -5.53 -8.81
N ARG A 50 8.77 -6.60 -9.49
CA ARG A 50 10.16 -6.88 -9.85
C ARG A 50 10.72 -5.90 -10.87
N ASN A 51 9.93 -5.48 -11.86
CA ASN A 51 10.45 -4.83 -13.04
C ASN A 51 9.95 -3.41 -13.27
N THR A 52 8.70 -3.07 -12.91
CA THR A 52 7.99 -1.94 -13.50
C THR A 52 7.56 -0.89 -12.48
N ILE A 53 6.96 -1.27 -11.34
CA ILE A 53 6.33 -0.32 -10.40
C ILE A 53 7.33 0.74 -9.94
N PRO A 54 7.11 2.03 -10.27
CA PRO A 54 8.00 3.10 -9.87
C PRO A 54 7.79 3.49 -8.40
N LEU A 55 8.74 4.23 -7.86
CA LEU A 55 8.47 5.02 -6.65
C LEU A 55 7.53 6.19 -7.00
N LYS A 56 6.73 6.61 -6.04
CA LYS A 56 6.05 7.91 -6.15
C LYS A 56 7.10 9.01 -6.34
N PRO A 57 6.77 10.11 -7.06
CA PRO A 57 7.69 11.23 -7.22
C PRO A 57 8.27 11.67 -5.87
N TYR A 58 9.54 12.07 -5.85
CA TYR A 58 10.28 12.54 -4.67
C TYR A 58 10.35 11.57 -3.45
N ALA A 59 9.79 10.37 -3.54
CA ALA A 59 9.84 9.42 -2.42
C ALA A 59 11.27 9.05 -2.02
N ARG A 60 12.18 8.92 -3.01
CA ARG A 60 13.60 8.64 -2.77
C ARG A 60 14.27 9.79 -2.00
N GLU A 61 14.06 11.02 -2.46
CA GLU A 61 14.62 12.23 -1.87
C GLU A 61 14.13 12.41 -0.44
N LEU A 62 12.85 12.20 -0.21
CA LEU A 62 12.22 12.28 1.11
C LEU A 62 12.83 11.25 2.07
N VAL A 63 12.92 9.97 1.67
CA VAL A 63 13.49 8.91 2.51
C VAL A 63 14.95 9.21 2.83
N LYS A 64 15.76 9.62 1.85
CA LYS A 64 17.16 9.97 2.09
C LYS A 64 17.34 11.19 2.97
N TRP A 65 16.47 12.20 2.83
CA TRP A 65 16.46 13.34 3.72
C TRP A 65 16.15 12.92 5.15
N MET A 66 15.11 12.12 5.36
CA MET A 66 14.74 11.58 6.68
C MET A 66 15.89 10.83 7.34
N LYS A 67 16.54 9.93 6.58
CA LYS A 67 17.70 9.18 7.11
C LYS A 67 18.89 10.06 7.47
N ARG A 68 19.21 11.05 6.64
CA ARG A 68 20.29 12.01 6.91
C ARG A 68 20.02 12.81 8.20
N ASP A 69 18.76 13.17 8.44
CA ASP A 69 18.35 13.95 9.61
C ASP A 69 18.07 13.07 10.85
N GLY A 70 18.39 11.76 10.78
CA GLY A 70 18.35 10.82 11.91
C GLY A 70 16.98 10.17 12.16
N TYR A 71 16.02 10.35 11.27
CA TYR A 71 14.72 9.67 11.39
C TYR A 71 14.84 8.18 11.07
N LYS A 72 13.99 7.38 11.71
CA LYS A 72 13.76 5.99 11.36
C LYS A 72 12.65 5.91 10.31
N VAL A 73 12.82 5.03 9.34
CA VAL A 73 11.88 4.83 8.24
C VAL A 73 11.32 3.42 8.27
N ALA A 74 10.01 3.30 8.26
CA ALA A 74 9.30 2.02 8.17
C ALA A 74 8.42 1.96 6.93
N VAL A 75 8.25 0.75 6.39
CA VAL A 75 7.23 0.46 5.38
C VAL A 75 6.14 -0.40 6.02
N ALA A 76 4.90 0.12 6.06
CA ALA A 76 3.71 -0.59 6.50
C ALA A 76 2.83 -0.94 5.28
N THR A 77 2.74 -2.23 4.93
CA THR A 77 2.12 -2.69 3.69
C THR A 77 0.95 -3.64 3.92
N ALA A 78 -0.07 -3.57 3.05
CA ALA A 78 -1.11 -4.59 2.96
C ALA A 78 -0.66 -5.81 2.13
N ASN A 79 0.42 -5.66 1.34
CA ASN A 79 0.99 -6.73 0.53
C ASN A 79 1.91 -7.65 1.33
N GLU A 80 2.28 -8.76 0.74
CA GLU A 80 3.32 -9.63 1.28
C GLU A 80 4.69 -8.92 1.28
N ILE A 81 5.49 -9.16 2.31
CA ILE A 81 6.76 -8.44 2.55
C ILE A 81 7.70 -8.56 1.35
N HIS A 82 7.84 -9.75 0.77
CA HIS A 82 8.75 -9.99 -0.36
C HIS A 82 8.48 -9.08 -1.57
N LEU A 83 7.23 -8.66 -1.79
CA LEU A 83 6.89 -7.72 -2.86
C LEU A 83 7.46 -6.32 -2.57
N SER A 84 7.34 -5.86 -1.33
CA SER A 84 7.92 -4.58 -0.90
C SER A 84 9.46 -4.62 -0.97
N GLU A 85 10.07 -5.72 -0.53
CA GLU A 85 11.51 -5.93 -0.62
C GLU A 85 12.01 -5.84 -2.07
N MET A 86 11.35 -6.51 -3.01
CA MET A 86 11.70 -6.44 -4.45
C MET A 86 11.75 -5.01 -4.97
N VAL A 87 10.75 -4.17 -4.65
CA VAL A 87 10.73 -2.76 -5.08
C VAL A 87 11.81 -1.96 -4.39
N LEU A 88 11.99 -2.12 -3.08
CA LEU A 88 12.97 -1.39 -2.30
C LEU A 88 14.42 -1.74 -2.75
N GLU A 89 14.70 -3.01 -3.03
CA GLU A 89 15.99 -3.44 -3.58
C GLU A 89 16.23 -2.84 -4.96
N ARG A 90 15.29 -3.03 -5.89
CA ARG A 90 15.39 -2.52 -7.26
C ARG A 90 15.54 -1.00 -7.30
N THR A 91 14.85 -0.29 -6.42
CA THR A 91 14.92 1.16 -6.34
C THR A 91 16.06 1.68 -5.46
N GLY A 92 16.83 0.80 -4.80
CA GLY A 92 17.97 1.15 -3.96
C GLY A 92 17.59 1.87 -2.66
N LEU A 93 16.36 1.67 -2.16
CA LEU A 93 15.89 2.21 -0.88
C LEU A 93 15.94 1.20 0.26
N MET A 94 16.24 -0.08 0.00
CA MET A 94 16.24 -1.12 1.02
C MET A 94 17.16 -0.81 2.20
N ALA A 95 18.32 -0.21 1.94
CA ALA A 95 19.30 0.17 2.96
C ALA A 95 18.85 1.36 3.84
N ASP A 96 17.86 2.13 3.38
CA ASP A 96 17.34 3.30 4.07
C ASP A 96 16.07 2.99 4.89
N VAL A 97 15.55 1.75 4.82
CA VAL A 97 14.38 1.29 5.57
C VAL A 97 14.81 0.50 6.80
N ASP A 98 14.38 0.94 7.98
CA ASP A 98 14.74 0.30 9.26
C ASP A 98 13.88 -0.93 9.55
N THR A 99 12.63 -0.96 9.07
CA THR A 99 11.72 -2.11 9.23
C THR A 99 10.65 -2.14 8.15
N ILE A 100 10.27 -3.34 7.75
CA ILE A 100 9.09 -3.59 6.90
C ILE A 100 8.12 -4.43 7.72
N VAL A 101 6.86 -4.02 7.77
CA VAL A 101 5.77 -4.74 8.45
C VAL A 101 4.59 -4.90 7.51
N SER A 102 3.96 -6.06 7.54
CA SER A 102 2.76 -6.33 6.73
C SER A 102 1.52 -6.48 7.60
N CYS A 103 0.36 -6.28 6.98
CA CYS A 103 -0.93 -6.57 7.59
C CYS A 103 -1.04 -8.04 8.02
N THR A 104 -0.43 -8.97 7.28
CA THR A 104 -0.35 -10.39 7.64
C THR A 104 0.40 -10.59 8.94
N MET A 105 1.55 -9.93 9.15
CA MET A 105 2.30 -9.97 10.41
C MET A 105 1.53 -9.35 11.57
N ALA A 106 0.81 -8.27 11.32
CA ALA A 106 0.01 -7.59 12.33
C ALA A 106 -1.30 -8.34 12.65
N GLY A 107 -1.68 -9.35 11.87
CA GLY A 107 -2.92 -10.11 12.02
C GLY A 107 -4.20 -9.29 11.73
N ALA A 108 -4.08 -8.14 11.06
CA ALA A 108 -5.19 -7.23 10.78
C ALA A 108 -4.95 -6.41 9.52
N SER A 109 -6.02 -5.97 8.85
CA SER A 109 -5.94 -5.02 7.73
C SER A 109 -5.63 -3.60 8.23
N LYS A 110 -5.38 -2.65 7.30
CA LYS A 110 -5.20 -1.22 7.62
C LYS A 110 -6.48 -0.52 8.16
N GLU A 111 -7.57 -1.24 8.32
CA GLU A 111 -8.75 -0.79 9.09
C GLU A 111 -8.54 -0.90 10.62
N SER A 112 -7.44 -1.56 11.02
CA SER A 112 -6.90 -1.57 12.39
C SER A 112 -5.56 -0.86 12.42
N PRO A 113 -5.18 -0.18 13.54
CA PRO A 113 -3.88 0.46 13.67
C PRO A 113 -2.72 -0.53 13.85
N ALA A 114 -3.00 -1.82 13.99
CA ALA A 114 -2.04 -2.85 14.37
C ALA A 114 -0.76 -2.88 13.52
N VAL A 115 -0.85 -2.65 12.21
CA VAL A 115 0.35 -2.61 11.35
C VAL A 115 1.23 -1.40 11.66
N TYR A 116 0.66 -0.25 11.97
CA TYR A 116 1.40 0.97 12.34
C TYR A 116 2.00 0.84 13.74
N GLU A 117 1.24 0.29 14.69
CA GLU A 117 1.71 0.01 16.06
C GLU A 117 2.86 -1.01 16.05
N LEU A 118 2.79 -2.03 15.19
CA LEU A 118 3.87 -3.00 15.01
C LEU A 118 5.15 -2.33 14.46
N ALA A 119 5.00 -1.42 13.49
CA ALA A 119 6.12 -0.63 12.98
C ALA A 119 6.76 0.21 14.10
N CYS A 120 5.95 0.90 14.90
CA CYS A 120 6.44 1.67 16.05
C CYS A 120 7.18 0.79 17.08
N ALA A 121 6.61 -0.38 17.41
CA ALA A 121 7.23 -1.33 18.33
C ALA A 121 8.60 -1.80 17.84
N ASN A 122 8.73 -2.15 16.55
CA ASN A 122 10.00 -2.55 15.94
C ASN A 122 11.02 -1.42 15.99
N MET A 123 10.60 -0.19 15.79
CA MET A 123 11.45 1.00 15.84
C MET A 123 11.68 1.52 17.29
N ARG A 124 10.99 0.95 18.28
CA ARG A 124 11.03 1.38 19.70
C ARG A 124 10.68 2.87 19.87
N ILE A 125 9.60 3.28 19.24
CA ILE A 125 8.99 4.61 19.35
C ILE A 125 7.51 4.48 19.72
N THR A 126 6.90 5.58 20.14
CA THR A 126 5.47 5.66 20.43
C THR A 126 4.69 6.20 19.22
N PRO A 127 3.38 5.99 19.13
CA PRO A 127 2.55 6.53 18.04
C PRO A 127 2.67 8.04 17.85
N VAL A 128 2.80 8.81 18.93
CA VAL A 128 2.93 10.29 18.89
C VAL A 128 4.26 10.78 18.31
N GLU A 129 5.27 9.90 18.26
CA GLU A 129 6.57 10.16 17.63
C GLU A 129 6.62 9.71 16.17
N CYS A 130 5.52 9.14 15.66
CA CYS A 130 5.45 8.56 14.34
C CYS A 130 4.56 9.40 13.42
N VAL A 131 5.05 9.66 12.21
CA VAL A 131 4.30 10.28 11.13
C VAL A 131 3.92 9.22 10.11
N ILE A 132 2.65 9.12 9.76
CA ILE A 132 2.13 8.19 8.74
C ILE A 132 1.90 8.95 7.44
N PHE A 133 2.58 8.52 6.37
CA PHE A 133 2.34 8.93 5.01
C PHE A 133 1.44 7.90 4.34
N GLU A 134 0.27 8.29 3.85
CA GLU A 134 -0.74 7.37 3.32
C GLU A 134 -1.61 8.07 2.26
N ASP A 135 -2.20 7.30 1.35
CA ASP A 135 -3.09 7.78 0.29
C ASP A 135 -4.54 7.24 0.41
N SER A 136 -4.77 6.28 1.30
CA SER A 136 -6.07 5.65 1.50
C SER A 136 -6.89 6.34 2.58
N LEU A 137 -8.12 6.77 2.25
CA LEU A 137 -9.06 7.39 3.20
C LEU A 137 -9.27 6.53 4.45
N ARG A 138 -9.50 5.22 4.29
CA ARG A 138 -9.74 4.30 5.41
C ARG A 138 -8.52 4.16 6.32
N ALA A 139 -7.35 4.02 5.72
CA ALA A 139 -6.10 3.91 6.45
C ALA A 139 -5.78 5.21 7.22
N MET A 140 -6.08 6.39 6.62
CA MET A 140 -5.95 7.68 7.28
C MET A 140 -6.88 7.83 8.48
N TYR A 141 -8.15 7.46 8.37
CA TYR A 141 -9.07 7.46 9.51
C TYR A 141 -8.54 6.59 10.66
N THR A 142 -8.01 5.41 10.32
CA THR A 142 -7.46 4.48 11.30
C THR A 142 -6.24 5.07 12.01
N ALA A 143 -5.28 5.59 11.25
CA ALA A 143 -4.07 6.21 11.80
C ALA A 143 -4.41 7.42 12.69
N LYS A 144 -5.28 8.31 12.21
CA LYS A 144 -5.71 9.49 12.96
C LYS A 144 -6.40 9.13 14.26
N LYS A 145 -7.33 8.16 14.22
CA LYS A 145 -8.05 7.68 15.42
C LYS A 145 -7.13 7.05 16.44
N ALA A 146 -6.04 6.44 16.00
CA ALA A 146 -5.03 5.83 16.86
C ALA A 146 -3.99 6.84 17.40
N GLY A 147 -4.11 8.13 17.06
CA GLY A 147 -3.27 9.19 17.60
C GLY A 147 -1.95 9.42 16.86
N PHE A 148 -1.81 8.89 15.66
CA PHE A 148 -0.65 9.17 14.80
C PHE A 148 -0.75 10.57 14.18
N VAL A 149 0.40 11.19 13.92
CA VAL A 149 0.48 12.34 13.02
C VAL A 149 0.36 11.83 11.60
N THR A 150 -0.47 12.48 10.78
CA THR A 150 -0.85 11.98 9.45
C THR A 150 -0.54 12.99 8.36
N VAL A 151 0.09 12.51 7.29
CA VAL A 151 0.38 13.27 6.07
C VAL A 151 -0.27 12.55 4.89
N ALA A 152 -1.26 13.19 4.26
CA ALA A 152 -1.88 12.68 3.06
C ALA A 152 -0.94 12.83 1.86
N VAL A 153 -0.75 11.75 1.11
CA VAL A 153 -0.01 11.77 -0.16
C VAL A 153 -1.01 11.56 -1.29
N TYR A 154 -1.10 12.52 -2.21
CA TYR A 154 -2.04 12.43 -3.33
C TYR A 154 -1.73 11.20 -4.20
N ASP A 155 -2.81 10.53 -4.61
CA ASP A 155 -2.80 9.47 -5.60
C ASP A 155 -4.10 9.56 -6.43
N ASP A 156 -4.02 9.32 -7.74
CA ASP A 156 -5.18 9.37 -8.64
C ASP A 156 -6.27 8.36 -8.25
N VAL A 157 -5.92 7.25 -7.62
CA VAL A 157 -6.87 6.24 -7.10
C VAL A 157 -7.75 6.83 -6.00
N ALA A 158 -7.22 7.78 -5.23
CA ALA A 158 -7.94 8.45 -4.13
C ALA A 158 -8.61 9.78 -4.55
N LYS A 159 -8.61 10.15 -5.84
CA LYS A 159 -9.10 11.43 -6.33
C LYS A 159 -10.49 11.81 -5.81
N ASP A 160 -11.43 10.87 -5.85
CA ASP A 160 -12.82 11.12 -5.45
C ASP A 160 -12.98 11.33 -3.92
N SER A 161 -12.02 10.84 -3.13
CA SER A 161 -11.99 10.99 -1.67
C SER A 161 -10.95 12.01 -1.18
N TRP A 162 -10.22 12.65 -2.09
CA TRP A 162 -9.10 13.52 -1.74
C TRP A 162 -9.48 14.68 -0.82
N GLU A 163 -10.61 15.34 -1.08
CA GLU A 163 -11.11 16.44 -0.24
C GLU A 163 -11.39 15.97 1.19
N GLU A 164 -11.95 14.77 1.36
CA GLU A 164 -12.21 14.19 2.68
C GLU A 164 -10.90 13.79 3.37
N ILE A 165 -9.95 13.21 2.64
CA ILE A 165 -8.61 12.87 3.16
C ILE A 165 -7.94 14.15 3.70
N CYS A 166 -7.90 15.24 2.93
CA CYS A 166 -7.33 16.51 3.36
C CYS A 166 -8.00 17.10 4.61
N ARG A 167 -9.29 16.85 4.79
CA ARG A 167 -10.03 17.37 5.97
C ARG A 167 -9.66 16.65 7.26
N ILE A 168 -9.29 15.38 7.20
CA ILE A 168 -9.03 14.56 8.40
C ILE A 168 -7.55 14.44 8.75
N THR A 169 -6.64 14.77 7.84
CA THR A 169 -5.18 14.66 8.04
C THR A 169 -4.58 15.95 8.63
N ASP A 170 -3.40 15.82 9.24
CA ASP A 170 -2.68 16.97 9.79
C ASP A 170 -2.04 17.80 8.68
N GLU A 171 -1.48 17.14 7.68
CA GLU A 171 -0.81 17.76 6.52
C GLU A 171 -1.14 17.00 5.23
N GLN A 172 -0.91 17.62 4.08
CA GLN A 172 -1.07 17.00 2.77
C GLN A 172 0.06 17.35 1.82
N VAL A 173 0.37 16.42 0.93
CA VAL A 173 1.39 16.58 -0.12
C VAL A 173 0.82 16.13 -1.46
N VAL A 174 0.92 16.99 -2.47
CA VAL A 174 0.70 16.67 -3.87
C VAL A 174 2.06 16.65 -4.54
N LEU A 175 2.46 15.48 -5.03
CA LEU A 175 3.75 15.27 -5.68
C LEU A 175 3.55 15.34 -7.19
N GLU A 176 3.71 16.53 -7.78
CA GLU A 176 3.64 16.79 -9.23
C GLU A 176 5.02 16.62 -9.90
#